data_ddb233acaeb076eb742d2b4be2f6cdfe
#
_entry.id   ddb233acaeb076eb742d2b4be2f6cdfe
#
_cell.length_a   1.000
_cell.length_b   1.000
_cell.length_c   1.000
_cell.angle_alpha   90.00
_cell.angle_beta   90.00
_cell.angle_gamma   90.00
#
_symmetry.space_group_name_H-M   'P 1'
#
loop_
_entity.id
_entity.type
_entity.pdbx_description
1 polymer ?
#
loop_
_entity_poly.entity_id
_entity_poly.type
_entity_poly.pdbx_seq_one_letter_code
_entity_poly.pdbx_strand_id
1 'polypeptide(L)'
;MRVAGRSLRHLVLLGSLAFLACSSARRYYLHSELTKLEGAPQLAVAPGPWPEVPIVVADTPEVPDDLVVPALSALMALPGATDACDPITGRPRPDASEYCVALYRTPDDWRVSWPIRGLTDSANSCWPPFGGVVDSDFGNELPVFGYAHNHPCGTGASSRDLANWPRAKSREGDWIVVAYATSPSGRLARDSNGQPIPALGWLATGHRDEPRFYKWDRGGAVHKWSAGARRWVFQAKCQPRFSGVLTPAGAMPECDPSFDW
;
A
#
# COMPACT_ATOMS: atom_id res chain seq x y z
N MET A 1 21.70 4.43 -71.45
CA MET A 1 20.44 4.40 -70.70
C MET A 1 20.70 4.22 -69.21
N ARG A 2 20.52 5.31 -68.42
CA ARG A 2 20.66 5.30 -66.99
C ARG A 2 19.25 5.52 -66.41
N VAL A 3 18.75 4.60 -65.58
CA VAL A 3 17.56 4.84 -64.78
C VAL A 3 17.75 4.21 -63.39
N ALA A 4 17.84 5.07 -62.41
CA ALA A 4 17.17 5.13 -61.11
C ALA A 4 17.27 3.91 -60.17
N GLY A 5 18.14 4.10 -59.20
CA GLY A 5 18.20 3.35 -57.94
C GLY A 5 18.23 4.31 -56.76
N ARG A 6 17.13 4.99 -56.48
CA ARG A 6 16.97 5.80 -55.24
C ARG A 6 15.51 5.73 -54.81
N SER A 7 15.15 4.81 -53.91
CA SER A 7 13.91 4.90 -53.11
C SER A 7 13.68 3.72 -52.17
N LEU A 8 14.71 3.12 -51.55
CA LEU A 8 14.45 2.03 -50.61
C LEU A 8 15.08 2.24 -49.22
N ARG A 9 15.73 3.38 -49.01
CA ARG A 9 16.40 3.64 -47.70
C ARG A 9 15.61 4.46 -46.69
N HIS A 10 14.47 5.02 -47.06
CA HIS A 10 13.65 5.88 -46.15
C HIS A 10 12.45 5.17 -45.54
N LEU A 11 12.08 3.98 -46.00
CA LEU A 11 10.96 3.22 -45.43
C LEU A 11 11.32 2.39 -44.18
N VAL A 12 12.60 2.10 -43.99
CA VAL A 12 13.05 1.28 -42.85
C VAL A 12 13.20 2.09 -41.55
N LEU A 13 13.44 3.40 -41.65
CA LEU A 13 13.61 4.26 -40.47
C LEU A 13 12.29 4.70 -39.79
N LEU A 14 11.19 4.68 -40.52
CA LEU A 14 9.87 5.01 -39.94
C LEU A 14 9.21 3.83 -39.22
N GLY A 15 9.58 2.60 -39.56
CA GLY A 15 9.09 1.39 -38.90
C GLY A 15 9.70 1.15 -37.51
N SER A 16 10.91 1.64 -37.28
CA SER A 16 11.62 1.41 -35.99
C SER A 16 11.22 2.38 -34.86
N LEU A 17 10.60 3.50 -35.21
CA LEU A 17 10.10 4.47 -34.21
C LEU A 17 8.70 4.12 -33.68
N ALA A 18 7.94 3.28 -34.39
CA ALA A 18 6.62 2.86 -33.94
C ALA A 18 6.64 1.77 -32.88
N PHE A 19 7.75 1.07 -32.68
CA PHE A 19 7.87 0.01 -31.67
C PHE A 19 8.36 0.48 -30.29
N LEU A 20 8.80 1.71 -30.16
CA LEU A 20 9.21 2.28 -28.87
C LEU A 20 8.07 2.96 -28.09
N ALA A 21 6.89 3.04 -28.66
CA ALA A 21 5.72 3.68 -28.05
C ALA A 21 4.74 2.71 -27.37
N CYS A 22 5.01 1.42 -27.35
CA CYS A 22 4.09 0.42 -26.81
C CYS A 22 4.71 -0.39 -25.69
N SER A 23 4.97 0.21 -24.54
CA SER A 23 5.01 -0.57 -23.29
C SER A 23 5.10 0.26 -22.02
N SER A 24 4.45 1.37 -21.91
CA SER A 24 4.03 1.78 -20.58
C SER A 24 2.64 1.21 -20.35
N ALA A 25 2.52 -0.08 -20.13
CA ALA A 25 1.35 -0.61 -19.45
C ALA A 25 1.16 0.28 -18.23
N ARG A 26 0.11 1.08 -18.21
CA ARG A 26 -0.19 1.98 -17.11
C ARG A 26 -0.33 1.11 -15.86
N ARG A 27 0.63 1.18 -14.96
CA ARG A 27 0.76 0.33 -13.78
C ARG A 27 0.11 0.94 -12.56
N TYR A 28 -0.69 2.01 -12.71
CA TYR A 28 -1.19 2.76 -11.59
C TYR A 28 -2.65 3.15 -11.76
N TYR A 29 -3.25 3.41 -10.63
CA TYR A 29 -4.57 3.98 -10.51
C TYR A 29 -4.52 5.48 -10.53
N LEU A 30 -5.45 6.04 -11.24
CA LEU A 30 -6.03 7.30 -10.86
C LEU A 30 -7.27 6.94 -10.04
N HIS A 31 -7.29 7.27 -8.77
CA HIS A 31 -8.40 6.86 -7.89
C HIS A 31 -9.76 7.38 -8.38
N SER A 32 -9.78 8.53 -9.05
CA SER A 32 -10.96 9.10 -9.71
C SER A 32 -11.55 8.21 -10.81
N GLU A 33 -10.73 7.38 -11.45
CA GLU A 33 -11.14 6.48 -12.53
C GLU A 33 -11.37 5.07 -12.02
N LEU A 34 -10.93 4.74 -10.82
CA LEU A 34 -10.98 3.40 -10.23
C LEU A 34 -10.46 2.31 -11.19
N THR A 35 -9.48 2.65 -11.98
CA THR A 35 -8.91 1.74 -12.97
C THR A 35 -8.11 0.65 -12.27
N LYS A 36 -8.03 -0.51 -12.91
CA LYS A 36 -7.31 -1.66 -12.38
C LYS A 36 -5.82 -1.52 -12.62
N LEU A 37 -5.04 -2.00 -11.67
CA LEU A 37 -3.61 -2.15 -11.83
C LEU A 37 -3.35 -3.40 -12.67
N GLU A 38 -2.85 -3.22 -13.90
CA GLU A 38 -2.51 -4.35 -14.75
C GLU A 38 -1.05 -4.75 -14.57
N GLY A 39 -0.80 -6.02 -14.37
CA GLY A 39 0.49 -6.66 -14.56
C GLY A 39 1.46 -6.69 -13.37
N ALA A 40 1.32 -5.89 -12.31
CA ALA A 40 2.20 -5.97 -11.14
C ALA A 40 1.49 -5.61 -9.83
N PRO A 41 0.69 -6.52 -9.27
CA PRO A 41 -0.12 -6.25 -8.07
C PRO A 41 0.71 -5.95 -6.81
N GLN A 42 2.01 -6.15 -6.87
CA GLN A 42 2.92 -5.91 -5.73
C GLN A 42 3.58 -4.53 -5.76
N LEU A 43 3.32 -3.74 -6.81
CA LEU A 43 3.94 -2.45 -7.04
C LEU A 43 2.93 -1.33 -6.84
N ALA A 44 3.21 -0.43 -5.92
CA ALA A 44 2.52 0.85 -5.83
C ALA A 44 3.12 1.83 -6.84
N VAL A 45 2.28 2.66 -7.42
CA VAL A 45 2.74 3.68 -8.33
C VAL A 45 2.29 5.04 -7.83
N ALA A 46 3.22 5.98 -7.79
CA ALA A 46 3.00 7.35 -7.44
C ALA A 46 3.43 8.22 -8.64
N PRO A 47 2.49 8.66 -9.48
CA PRO A 47 2.78 9.64 -10.52
C PRO A 47 3.01 11.05 -9.92
N GLY A 48 3.75 11.12 -8.87
CA GLY A 48 3.87 12.17 -7.91
C GLY A 48 3.17 11.82 -6.60
N PRO A 49 3.14 12.75 -5.62
CA PRO A 49 2.44 12.54 -4.34
C PRO A 49 0.93 12.41 -4.55
N TRP A 50 0.27 11.63 -3.72
CA TRP A 50 -1.20 11.55 -3.73
C TRP A 50 -1.81 12.89 -3.31
N PRO A 51 -2.63 13.55 -4.17
CA PRO A 51 -3.08 14.94 -3.94
C PRO A 51 -3.91 15.14 -2.67
N GLU A 52 -4.60 14.10 -2.20
CA GLU A 52 -5.47 14.14 -1.02
C GLU A 52 -4.69 14.00 0.29
N VAL A 53 -3.38 13.75 0.23
CA VAL A 53 -2.53 13.53 1.39
C VAL A 53 -1.37 14.53 1.39
N PRO A 54 -1.08 15.19 2.52
CA PRO A 54 0.02 16.15 2.59
C PRO A 54 1.37 15.48 2.33
N ILE A 55 2.31 16.27 1.80
CA ILE A 55 3.73 15.95 1.83
C ILE A 55 4.29 16.45 3.16
N VAL A 56 5.07 15.63 3.85
CA VAL A 56 5.67 15.99 5.14
C VAL A 56 7.18 15.91 5.03
N VAL A 57 7.88 16.96 5.46
CA VAL A 57 9.36 17.01 5.43
C VAL A 57 9.96 15.83 6.22
N ALA A 58 10.97 15.21 5.67
CA ALA A 58 11.61 14.03 6.25
C ALA A 58 12.69 14.39 7.27
N ASP A 59 12.29 15.07 8.35
CA ASP A 59 13.15 15.48 9.47
C ASP A 59 13.32 14.39 10.55
N THR A 60 12.48 13.38 10.53
CA THR A 60 12.52 12.25 11.47
C THR A 60 12.70 10.91 10.74
N PRO A 61 13.29 9.89 11.37
CA PRO A 61 13.39 8.55 10.80
C PRO A 61 12.06 7.79 10.82
N GLU A 62 11.12 8.19 11.65
CA GLU A 62 9.81 7.54 11.82
C GLU A 62 8.76 8.17 10.91
N VAL A 63 7.80 7.37 10.46
CA VAL A 63 6.66 7.85 9.66
C VAL A 63 5.83 8.82 10.49
N PRO A 64 5.68 10.08 10.09
CA PRO A 64 5.01 11.10 10.89
C PRO A 64 3.49 10.90 10.92
N ASP A 65 2.89 11.15 12.08
CA ASP A 65 1.44 11.07 12.26
C ASP A 65 0.68 12.07 11.38
N ASP A 66 1.29 13.20 11.07
CA ASP A 66 0.74 14.23 10.18
C ASP A 66 0.68 13.76 8.71
N LEU A 67 1.34 12.67 8.35
CA LEU A 67 1.17 11.97 7.09
C LEU A 67 0.14 10.84 7.22
N VAL A 68 0.30 10.01 8.25
CA VAL A 68 -0.48 8.77 8.43
C VAL A 68 -1.96 9.05 8.65
N VAL A 69 -2.29 9.96 9.57
CA VAL A 69 -3.69 10.22 9.94
C VAL A 69 -4.49 10.82 8.78
N PRO A 70 -3.98 11.81 8.04
CA PRO A 70 -4.63 12.26 6.80
C PRO A 70 -4.75 11.16 5.73
N ALA A 71 -3.74 10.30 5.57
CA ALA A 71 -3.80 9.19 4.61
C ALA A 71 -4.92 8.20 4.96
N LEU A 72 -5.06 7.81 6.22
CA LEU A 72 -6.12 6.94 6.69
C LEU A 72 -7.52 7.57 6.50
N SER A 73 -7.63 8.87 6.77
CA SER A 73 -8.87 9.62 6.54
C SER A 73 -9.22 9.69 5.05
N ALA A 74 -8.23 9.95 4.20
CA ALA A 74 -8.41 10.01 2.76
C ALA A 74 -8.82 8.64 2.18
N LEU A 75 -8.24 7.54 2.68
CA LEU A 75 -8.67 6.17 2.29
C LEU A 75 -10.16 5.94 2.58
N MET A 76 -10.65 6.35 3.75
CA MET A 76 -12.06 6.20 4.10
C MET A 76 -13.01 7.07 3.28
N ALA A 77 -12.50 8.13 2.65
CA ALA A 77 -13.29 9.00 1.77
C ALA A 77 -13.46 8.44 0.36
N LEU A 78 -12.70 7.40 -0.02
CA LEU A 78 -12.78 6.79 -1.35
C LEU A 78 -14.12 6.07 -1.56
N PRO A 79 -14.56 5.91 -2.82
CA PRO A 79 -15.83 5.24 -3.14
C PRO A 79 -15.87 3.80 -2.61
N GLY A 80 -16.92 3.47 -1.85
CA GLY A 80 -17.11 2.14 -1.27
C GLY A 80 -16.14 1.76 -0.14
N ALA A 81 -15.31 2.71 0.33
CA ALA A 81 -14.28 2.44 1.34
C ALA A 81 -14.82 2.33 2.76
N THR A 82 -15.99 2.87 3.02
CA THR A 82 -16.63 2.86 4.35
C THR A 82 -18.14 2.76 4.23
N ASP A 83 -18.81 2.31 5.29
CA ASP A 83 -20.28 2.11 5.35
C ASP A 83 -20.82 1.27 4.19
N ALA A 84 -20.01 0.38 3.63
CA ALA A 84 -20.30 -0.34 2.41
C ALA A 84 -20.81 -1.78 2.65
N CYS A 85 -21.35 -2.05 3.84
CA CYS A 85 -21.99 -3.32 4.15
C CYS A 85 -23.50 -3.20 4.32
N ASP A 86 -24.16 -4.28 4.01
CA ASP A 86 -25.58 -4.42 4.28
C ASP A 86 -25.81 -4.42 5.80
N PRO A 87 -26.64 -3.53 6.34
CA PRO A 87 -26.82 -3.38 7.78
C PRO A 87 -27.51 -4.56 8.47
N ILE A 88 -28.22 -5.41 7.70
CA ILE A 88 -28.95 -6.56 8.23
C ILE A 88 -28.06 -7.80 8.22
N THR A 89 -27.38 -8.04 7.10
CA THR A 89 -26.59 -9.26 6.91
C THR A 89 -25.11 -9.10 7.26
N GLY A 90 -24.63 -7.86 7.41
CA GLY A 90 -23.20 -7.52 7.61
C GLY A 90 -22.32 -7.84 6.40
N ARG A 91 -22.91 -8.24 5.26
CA ARG A 91 -22.15 -8.62 4.07
C ARG A 91 -21.73 -7.40 3.26
N PRO A 92 -20.53 -7.41 2.67
CA PRO A 92 -20.12 -6.36 1.76
C PRO A 92 -21.10 -6.20 0.60
N ARG A 93 -21.49 -4.97 0.30
CA ARG A 93 -22.27 -4.64 -0.90
C ARG A 93 -21.36 -4.72 -2.14
N PRO A 94 -21.94 -4.77 -3.36
CA PRO A 94 -21.16 -4.84 -4.60
C PRO A 94 -20.20 -3.66 -4.81
N ASP A 95 -20.48 -2.51 -4.20
CA ASP A 95 -19.64 -1.30 -4.24
C ASP A 95 -18.57 -1.28 -3.15
N ALA A 96 -18.60 -2.19 -2.18
CA ALA A 96 -17.61 -2.27 -1.12
C ALA A 96 -16.19 -2.41 -1.70
N SER A 97 -15.28 -1.56 -1.26
CA SER A 97 -13.93 -1.51 -1.78
C SER A 97 -12.90 -1.34 -0.68
N GLU A 98 -11.89 -2.18 -0.72
CA GLU A 98 -10.70 -2.07 0.10
C GLU A 98 -9.56 -1.50 -0.73
N TYR A 99 -8.91 -0.50 -0.21
CA TYR A 99 -7.79 0.21 -0.84
C TYR A 99 -6.54 0.07 0.01
N CYS A 100 -5.41 -0.10 -0.65
CA CYS A 100 -4.10 -0.09 -0.01
C CYS A 100 -3.25 1.06 -0.55
N VAL A 101 -2.41 1.62 0.30
CA VAL A 101 -1.35 2.57 -0.05
C VAL A 101 -0.05 2.17 0.61
N ALA A 102 1.07 2.55 0.00
CA ALA A 102 2.39 2.48 0.61
C ALA A 102 2.75 3.84 1.21
N LEU A 103 3.37 3.82 2.39
CA LEU A 103 4.01 4.98 2.99
C LEU A 103 5.51 4.85 2.72
N TYR A 104 6.08 5.85 2.07
CA TYR A 104 7.47 5.82 1.62
C TYR A 104 8.17 7.15 1.86
N ARG A 105 9.48 7.11 1.74
CA ARG A 105 10.33 8.28 1.96
C ARG A 105 11.18 8.55 0.73
N THR A 106 11.17 9.80 0.31
CA THR A 106 12.15 10.37 -0.63
C THR A 106 13.37 10.88 0.15
N PRO A 107 14.42 11.39 -0.50
CA PRO A 107 15.49 12.08 0.21
C PRO A 107 15.02 13.26 1.06
N ASP A 108 13.96 13.95 0.65
CA ASP A 108 13.55 15.24 1.18
C ASP A 108 12.25 15.18 2.00
N ASP A 109 11.38 14.20 1.71
CA ASP A 109 10.03 14.19 2.26
C ASP A 109 9.45 12.79 2.45
N TRP A 110 8.35 12.75 3.21
CA TRP A 110 7.47 11.60 3.38
C TRP A 110 6.28 11.72 2.44
N ARG A 111 5.95 10.64 1.76
CA ARG A 111 4.85 10.55 0.78
C ARG A 111 4.02 9.30 0.94
N VAL A 112 2.83 9.35 0.38
CA VAL A 112 1.92 8.21 0.26
C VAL A 112 1.69 7.91 -1.21
N SER A 113 1.75 6.64 -1.59
CA SER A 113 1.44 6.21 -2.95
C SER A 113 -0.04 6.43 -3.27
N TRP A 114 -0.37 6.49 -4.56
CA TRP A 114 -1.76 6.46 -4.98
C TRP A 114 -2.43 5.15 -4.56
N PRO A 115 -3.73 5.20 -4.20
CA PRO A 115 -4.42 4.02 -3.69
C PRO A 115 -4.60 2.95 -4.76
N ILE A 116 -4.43 1.70 -4.34
CA ILE A 116 -4.66 0.50 -5.12
C ILE A 116 -5.86 -0.22 -4.55
N ARG A 117 -6.67 -0.85 -5.36
CA ARG A 117 -7.72 -1.75 -4.90
C ARG A 117 -7.62 -3.10 -5.59
N GLY A 118 -8.28 -4.12 -5.02
CA GLY A 118 -8.42 -5.42 -5.65
C GLY A 118 -9.16 -5.36 -6.98
N LEU A 119 -8.96 -6.39 -7.80
CA LEU A 119 -9.72 -6.59 -9.03
C LEU A 119 -11.21 -6.82 -8.72
N THR A 120 -12.08 -6.69 -9.72
CA THR A 120 -13.55 -6.72 -9.58
C THR A 120 -14.13 -7.85 -8.74
N ASP A 121 -13.53 -9.04 -8.76
CA ASP A 121 -14.02 -10.20 -8.01
C ASP A 121 -13.54 -10.24 -6.56
N SER A 122 -12.69 -9.30 -6.19
CA SER A 122 -12.11 -9.15 -4.86
C SER A 122 -11.93 -7.68 -4.47
N ALA A 123 -12.89 -6.82 -4.87
CA ALA A 123 -12.83 -5.39 -4.58
C ALA A 123 -12.82 -5.07 -3.07
N ASN A 124 -13.30 -6.01 -2.25
CA ASN A 124 -13.25 -5.98 -0.79
C ASN A 124 -11.94 -6.54 -0.21
N SER A 125 -10.90 -6.61 -1.01
CA SER A 125 -9.55 -6.93 -0.58
C SER A 125 -8.54 -6.15 -1.41
N CYS A 126 -7.45 -5.72 -0.80
CA CYS A 126 -6.32 -5.15 -1.53
C CYS A 126 -5.05 -5.95 -1.28
N TRP A 127 -4.09 -5.85 -2.19
CA TRP A 127 -2.77 -6.41 -2.01
C TRP A 127 -1.83 -5.29 -1.59
N PRO A 128 -1.23 -5.36 -0.39
CA PRO A 128 -0.24 -4.38 0.00
C PRO A 128 0.91 -4.30 -1.01
N PRO A 129 1.35 -3.10 -1.37
CA PRO A 129 2.36 -2.91 -2.42
C PRO A 129 3.78 -3.23 -1.94
N PHE A 130 4.03 -4.47 -1.60
CA PHE A 130 5.33 -4.94 -1.09
C PHE A 130 6.45 -4.95 -2.14
N GLY A 131 6.12 -4.78 -3.41
CA GLY A 131 7.10 -4.68 -4.49
C GLY A 131 7.80 -3.32 -4.56
N GLY A 132 7.37 -2.37 -3.74
CA GLY A 132 7.92 -1.02 -3.71
C GLY A 132 7.02 0.03 -4.35
N VAL A 133 7.55 1.23 -4.49
CA VAL A 133 6.87 2.40 -5.08
C VAL A 133 7.66 2.87 -6.27
N VAL A 134 6.97 3.22 -7.35
CA VAL A 134 7.53 3.94 -8.50
C VAL A 134 7.04 5.37 -8.44
N ASP A 135 7.89 6.27 -7.99
CA ASP A 135 7.60 7.71 -7.95
C ASP A 135 8.12 8.37 -9.23
N SER A 136 7.33 9.27 -9.82
CA SER A 136 7.70 9.94 -11.07
C SER A 136 8.93 10.82 -10.94
N ASP A 137 9.18 11.38 -9.75
CA ASP A 137 10.26 12.33 -9.50
C ASP A 137 11.54 11.61 -9.05
N PHE A 138 11.41 10.48 -8.34
CA PHE A 138 12.51 9.81 -7.66
C PHE A 138 12.76 8.37 -8.13
N GLY A 139 11.94 7.85 -9.04
CA GLY A 139 12.10 6.49 -9.57
C GLY A 139 11.58 5.41 -8.61
N ASN A 140 12.24 4.25 -8.58
CA ASN A 140 11.71 3.04 -7.96
C ASN A 140 12.54 2.47 -6.80
N GLU A 141 13.62 3.12 -6.40
CA GLU A 141 14.51 2.63 -5.32
C GLU A 141 14.24 3.29 -3.97
N LEU A 142 13.00 3.72 -3.76
CA LEU A 142 12.58 4.36 -2.52
C LEU A 142 12.23 3.33 -1.43
N PRO A 143 12.64 3.55 -0.18
CA PRO A 143 12.27 2.68 0.91
C PRO A 143 10.78 2.85 1.27
N VAL A 144 10.07 1.73 1.38
CA VAL A 144 8.70 1.66 1.86
C VAL A 144 8.71 1.31 3.35
N PHE A 145 8.04 2.11 4.14
CA PHE A 145 8.01 2.01 5.60
C PHE A 145 6.81 1.23 6.12
N GLY A 146 5.92 0.87 5.23
CA GLY A 146 4.76 0.08 5.53
C GLY A 146 3.59 0.39 4.59
N TYR A 147 2.44 -0.12 4.94
CA TYR A 147 1.24 0.05 4.15
C TYR A 147 0.05 0.40 5.03
N ALA A 148 -0.88 1.15 4.47
CA ALA A 148 -2.17 1.43 5.08
C ALA A 148 -3.29 0.89 4.18
N HIS A 149 -4.39 0.46 4.80
CA HIS A 149 -5.59 0.02 4.09
C HIS A 149 -6.85 0.36 4.89
N ASN A 150 -8.01 0.23 4.25
CA ASN A 150 -9.30 0.38 4.90
C ASN A 150 -10.08 -0.92 4.93
N HIS A 151 -10.99 -1.05 5.90
CA HIS A 151 -12.01 -2.10 5.92
C HIS A 151 -13.40 -1.50 5.68
N PRO A 152 -14.04 -1.79 4.55
CA PRO A 152 -15.29 -1.13 4.14
C PRO A 152 -16.48 -1.44 5.02
N CYS A 153 -16.41 -2.51 5.82
CA CYS A 153 -17.46 -2.98 6.71
C CYS A 153 -17.25 -2.64 8.19
N GLY A 154 -16.28 -1.79 8.50
CA GLY A 154 -16.00 -1.40 9.88
C GLY A 154 -15.40 -2.50 10.77
N THR A 155 -14.92 -3.60 10.19
CA THR A 155 -14.28 -4.70 10.92
C THR A 155 -12.88 -4.35 11.38
N GLY A 156 -12.40 -5.00 12.43
CA GLY A 156 -11.00 -4.91 12.87
C GLY A 156 -10.03 -5.61 11.92
N ALA A 157 -8.73 -5.50 12.21
CA ALA A 157 -7.71 -6.19 11.44
C ALA A 157 -7.89 -7.71 11.50
N SER A 158 -7.72 -8.36 10.37
CA SER A 158 -7.72 -9.82 10.28
C SER A 158 -6.35 -10.40 10.65
N SER A 159 -6.30 -11.70 10.90
CA SER A 159 -5.03 -12.43 11.07
C SER A 159 -4.14 -12.31 9.83
N ARG A 160 -4.73 -12.17 8.65
CA ARG A 160 -3.98 -11.97 7.40
C ARG A 160 -3.29 -10.60 7.37
N ASP A 161 -3.95 -9.55 7.85
CA ASP A 161 -3.35 -8.21 7.89
C ASP A 161 -2.14 -8.18 8.81
N LEU A 162 -2.23 -8.82 9.97
CA LEU A 162 -1.11 -8.92 10.90
C LEU A 162 0.02 -9.82 10.39
N ALA A 163 -0.26 -10.76 9.49
CA ALA A 163 0.73 -11.66 8.90
C ALA A 163 1.39 -11.12 7.63
N ASN A 164 0.84 -10.06 7.03
CA ASN A 164 1.36 -9.47 5.80
C ASN A 164 2.48 -8.47 6.09
N TRP A 165 3.67 -8.80 5.59
CA TRP A 165 4.87 -7.96 5.75
C TRP A 165 5.62 -7.84 4.43
N PRO A 166 6.41 -6.77 4.25
CA PRO A 166 7.30 -6.63 3.12
C PRO A 166 8.16 -7.87 2.90
N ARG A 167 8.45 -8.16 1.64
CA ARG A 167 9.29 -9.27 1.24
C ARG A 167 10.42 -8.75 0.38
N ALA A 168 11.58 -9.34 0.53
CA ALA A 168 12.73 -9.08 -0.32
C ALA A 168 13.27 -10.40 -0.88
N LYS A 169 14.00 -10.35 -1.98
CA LYS A 169 14.73 -11.51 -2.48
C LYS A 169 16.00 -11.71 -1.66
N SER A 170 16.24 -12.95 -1.22
CA SER A 170 17.53 -13.34 -0.67
C SER A 170 18.61 -13.36 -1.75
N ARG A 171 19.86 -13.56 -1.36
CA ARG A 171 20.97 -13.71 -2.33
C ARG A 171 20.81 -14.95 -3.20
N GLU A 172 20.13 -15.97 -2.69
CA GLU A 172 19.80 -17.22 -3.37
C GLU A 172 18.57 -17.10 -4.28
N GLY A 173 17.87 -15.95 -4.25
CA GLY A 173 16.71 -15.67 -5.07
C GLY A 173 15.36 -16.02 -4.44
N ASP A 174 15.35 -16.56 -3.22
CA ASP A 174 14.14 -16.87 -2.48
C ASP A 174 13.46 -15.61 -1.91
N TRP A 175 12.15 -15.65 -1.80
CA TRP A 175 11.40 -14.60 -1.15
C TRP A 175 11.41 -14.78 0.37
N ILE A 176 11.98 -13.82 1.06
CA ILE A 176 12.01 -13.75 2.53
C ILE A 176 11.15 -12.60 3.03
N VAL A 177 10.51 -12.81 4.19
CA VAL A 177 9.74 -11.75 4.87
C VAL A 177 10.72 -10.79 5.55
N VAL A 178 10.61 -9.52 5.20
CA VAL A 178 11.43 -8.45 5.78
C VAL A 178 10.52 -7.48 6.52
N ALA A 179 10.51 -7.55 7.84
CA ALA A 179 9.69 -6.66 8.66
C ALA A 179 10.34 -5.29 8.91
N TYR A 180 11.09 -4.81 7.94
CA TYR A 180 11.80 -3.53 8.00
C TYR A 180 11.50 -2.71 6.76
N ALA A 181 11.60 -1.41 6.88
CA ALA A 181 11.52 -0.49 5.75
C ALA A 181 12.63 -0.82 4.74
N THR A 182 12.23 -1.11 3.52
CA THR A 182 13.15 -1.60 2.48
C THR A 182 12.79 -1.04 1.11
N SER A 183 13.82 -0.82 0.27
CA SER A 183 13.65 -0.54 -1.15
C SER A 183 13.43 -1.82 -1.95
N PRO A 184 12.96 -1.75 -3.20
CA PRO A 184 12.79 -2.92 -4.07
C PRO A 184 14.04 -3.79 -4.24
N SER A 185 15.24 -3.20 -4.20
CA SER A 185 16.52 -3.93 -4.21
C SER A 185 16.85 -4.62 -2.89
N GLY A 186 15.99 -4.51 -1.86
CA GLY A 186 16.22 -5.11 -0.53
C GLY A 186 17.13 -4.27 0.38
N ARG A 187 17.49 -3.05 0.00
CA ARG A 187 18.29 -2.15 0.85
C ARG A 187 17.42 -1.62 1.99
N LEU A 188 17.85 -1.92 3.22
CA LEU A 188 17.15 -1.49 4.44
C LEU A 188 17.32 0.01 4.69
N ALA A 189 16.23 0.67 5.04
CA ALA A 189 16.28 1.99 5.65
C ALA A 189 16.84 1.88 7.08
N ARG A 190 17.63 2.87 7.49
CA ARG A 190 18.30 2.90 8.79
C ARG A 190 18.06 4.23 9.48
N ASP A 191 17.96 4.18 10.80
CA ASP A 191 17.93 5.37 11.65
C ASP A 191 19.32 6.01 11.78
N SER A 192 19.41 7.09 12.55
CA SER A 192 20.67 7.81 12.83
C SER A 192 21.71 6.97 13.55
N ASN A 193 21.31 5.88 14.22
CA ASN A 193 22.19 4.94 14.90
C ASN A 193 22.57 3.75 14.01
N GLY A 194 22.13 3.75 12.73
CA GLY A 194 22.38 2.67 11.78
C GLY A 194 21.51 1.44 11.99
N GLN A 195 20.49 1.50 12.85
CA GLN A 195 19.57 0.38 13.08
C GLN A 195 18.50 0.32 11.98
N PRO A 196 18.11 -0.88 11.51
CA PRO A 196 17.01 -1.03 10.57
C PRO A 196 15.70 -0.50 11.16
N ILE A 197 14.97 0.29 10.37
CA ILE A 197 13.69 0.86 10.78
C ILE A 197 12.59 -0.18 10.55
N PRO A 198 11.78 -0.54 11.57
CA PRO A 198 10.67 -1.48 11.40
C PRO A 198 9.64 -0.95 10.40
N ALA A 199 9.10 -1.86 9.58
CA ALA A 199 7.91 -1.58 8.80
C ALA A 199 6.67 -1.68 9.70
N LEU A 200 5.64 -0.88 9.39
CA LEU A 200 4.39 -0.83 10.13
C LEU A 200 3.21 -1.15 9.21
N GLY A 201 2.14 -1.67 9.79
CA GLY A 201 0.83 -1.76 9.16
C GLY A 201 -0.14 -0.78 9.78
N TRP A 202 -1.05 -0.23 8.97
CA TRP A 202 -2.11 0.65 9.44
C TRP A 202 -3.46 0.25 8.86
N LEU A 203 -4.51 0.46 9.64
CA LEU A 203 -5.89 0.20 9.26
C LEU A 203 -6.76 1.42 9.54
N ALA A 204 -7.57 1.79 8.55
CA ALA A 204 -8.70 2.69 8.70
C ALA A 204 -10.00 1.87 8.67
N THR A 205 -10.83 2.00 9.69
CA THR A 205 -12.06 1.23 9.82
C THR A 205 -13.13 2.02 10.57
N GLY A 206 -14.28 1.43 10.84
CA GLY A 206 -15.42 2.08 11.49
C GLY A 206 -16.35 2.73 10.48
N HIS A 207 -17.11 3.70 10.95
CA HIS A 207 -18.03 4.49 10.16
C HIS A 207 -17.39 5.82 9.74
N ARG A 208 -17.92 6.44 8.70
CA ARG A 208 -17.44 7.74 8.22
C ARG A 208 -17.41 8.80 9.30
N ASP A 209 -18.44 8.84 10.14
CA ASP A 209 -18.59 9.82 11.21
C ASP A 209 -17.81 9.44 12.49
N GLU A 210 -17.42 8.16 12.62
CA GLU A 210 -16.65 7.62 13.72
C GLU A 210 -15.49 6.76 13.21
N PRO A 211 -14.52 7.36 12.53
CA PRO A 211 -13.38 6.62 12.02
C PRO A 211 -12.50 6.12 13.16
N ARG A 212 -12.03 4.89 13.01
CA ARG A 212 -11.09 4.26 13.93
C ARG A 212 -9.82 3.91 13.17
N PHE A 213 -8.68 4.32 13.69
CA PHE A 213 -7.39 4.07 13.08
C PHE A 213 -6.54 3.21 14.01
N TYR A 214 -5.90 2.21 13.44
CA TYR A 214 -5.02 1.29 14.14
C TYR A 214 -3.67 1.24 13.46
N LYS A 215 -2.62 0.94 14.23
CA LYS A 215 -1.31 0.57 13.70
C LYS A 215 -0.76 -0.64 14.45
N TRP A 216 0.08 -1.40 13.80
CA TRP A 216 0.79 -2.52 14.42
C TRP A 216 2.18 -2.70 13.81
N ASP A 217 3.04 -3.33 14.58
CA ASP A 217 4.34 -3.82 14.16
C ASP A 217 4.33 -5.35 13.95
N ARG A 218 5.44 -5.90 13.50
CA ARG A 218 5.60 -7.36 13.36
C ARG A 218 5.52 -8.11 14.69
N GLY A 219 5.83 -7.47 15.80
CA GLY A 219 5.69 -8.04 17.13
C GLY A 219 4.24 -8.18 17.58
N GLY A 220 3.31 -7.63 16.80
CA GLY A 220 1.88 -7.65 17.05
C GLY A 220 1.40 -6.60 18.05
N ALA A 221 2.23 -5.62 18.41
CA ALA A 221 1.80 -4.52 19.25
C ALA A 221 0.81 -3.63 18.49
N VAL A 222 -0.46 -3.70 18.87
CA VAL A 222 -1.56 -2.94 18.25
C VAL A 222 -1.83 -1.67 19.05
N HIS A 223 -1.90 -0.56 18.34
CA HIS A 223 -2.22 0.75 18.89
C HIS A 223 -3.41 1.36 18.16
N LYS A 224 -4.26 2.07 18.88
CA LYS A 224 -5.38 2.85 18.36
C LYS A 224 -5.07 4.33 18.41
N TRP A 225 -5.41 5.07 17.37
CA TRP A 225 -5.30 6.52 17.37
C TRP A 225 -6.33 7.15 18.29
N SER A 226 -5.86 8.00 19.18
CA SER A 226 -6.70 8.85 20.03
C SER A 226 -6.71 10.27 19.47
N ALA A 227 -7.80 10.64 18.81
CA ALA A 227 -7.92 11.98 18.22
C ALA A 227 -7.84 13.10 19.26
N GLY A 228 -8.45 12.91 20.45
CA GLY A 228 -8.40 13.89 21.52
C GLY A 228 -7.01 14.08 22.13
N ALA A 229 -6.23 13.00 22.23
CA ALA A 229 -4.85 13.06 22.75
C ALA A 229 -3.80 13.24 21.64
N ARG A 230 -4.18 13.15 20.36
CA ARG A 230 -3.30 13.20 19.20
C ARG A 230 -2.11 12.25 19.33
N ARG A 231 -2.37 11.01 19.71
CA ARG A 231 -1.34 9.97 19.88
C ARG A 231 -1.89 8.58 19.69
N TRP A 232 -1.01 7.65 19.39
CA TRP A 232 -1.29 6.22 19.38
C TRP A 232 -1.30 5.67 20.82
N VAL A 233 -2.34 4.94 21.14
CA VAL A 233 -2.54 4.33 22.48
C VAL A 233 -2.50 2.82 22.31
N PHE A 234 -1.59 2.17 23.02
CA PHE A 234 -1.48 0.71 23.03
C PHE A 234 -2.80 0.07 23.46
N GLN A 235 -3.22 -0.95 22.73
CA GLN A 235 -4.44 -1.71 22.98
C GLN A 235 -4.12 -3.12 23.45
N ALA A 236 -3.35 -3.85 22.66
CA ALA A 236 -3.08 -5.25 22.92
C ALA A 236 -1.85 -5.73 22.14
N LYS A 237 -1.38 -6.91 22.50
CA LYS A 237 -0.47 -7.69 21.67
C LYS A 237 -1.26 -8.77 20.96
N CYS A 238 -1.31 -8.70 19.64
CA CYS A 238 -2.10 -9.59 18.80
C CYS A 238 -1.20 -10.53 17.98
N GLN A 239 -1.64 -11.76 17.80
CA GLN A 239 -0.97 -12.75 16.96
C GLN A 239 -1.94 -13.28 15.91
N PRO A 240 -1.49 -13.45 14.65
CA PRO A 240 -2.33 -14.05 13.64
C PRO A 240 -2.62 -15.52 13.97
N ARG A 241 -3.88 -15.93 13.76
CA ARG A 241 -4.27 -17.33 13.83
C ARG A 241 -3.98 -18.02 12.50
N PHE A 242 -3.29 -19.12 12.56
CA PHE A 242 -3.03 -19.97 11.40
C PHE A 242 -3.84 -21.25 11.48
N SER A 243 -4.43 -21.66 10.35
CA SER A 243 -5.03 -22.97 10.16
C SER A 243 -4.19 -23.73 9.15
N GLY A 244 -3.29 -24.58 9.64
CA GLY A 244 -2.29 -25.22 8.79
C GLY A 244 -1.32 -24.21 8.17
N VAL A 245 -1.14 -24.27 6.84
CA VAL A 245 -0.22 -23.39 6.10
C VAL A 245 -0.87 -22.05 5.73
N LEU A 246 -2.20 -21.93 5.81
CA LEU A 246 -2.94 -20.76 5.37
C LEU A 246 -3.65 -20.08 6.54
N THR A 247 -3.61 -18.76 6.55
CA THR A 247 -4.47 -17.96 7.42
C THR A 247 -5.86 -17.89 6.80
N PRO A 248 -6.91 -18.38 7.49
CA PRO A 248 -8.27 -18.27 6.97
C PRO A 248 -8.63 -16.80 6.67
N ALA A 249 -9.29 -16.56 5.55
CA ALA A 249 -9.79 -15.23 5.22
C ALA A 249 -10.77 -14.77 6.30
N GLY A 250 -10.60 -13.55 6.82
CA GLY A 250 -11.45 -12.95 7.84
C GLY A 250 -11.28 -13.54 9.26
N ALA A 251 -10.32 -14.46 9.48
CA ALA A 251 -10.05 -14.93 10.83
C ALA A 251 -9.51 -13.78 11.69
N MET A 252 -10.17 -13.54 12.83
CA MET A 252 -9.70 -12.55 13.81
C MET A 252 -8.41 -13.03 14.48
N PRO A 253 -7.45 -12.13 14.76
CA PRO A 253 -6.24 -12.47 15.50
C PRO A 253 -6.58 -12.78 16.97
N GLU A 254 -5.65 -13.45 17.65
CA GLU A 254 -5.67 -13.56 19.11
C GLU A 254 -4.97 -12.39 19.73
N CYS A 255 -5.66 -11.66 20.60
CA CYS A 255 -5.13 -10.46 21.26
C CYS A 255 -5.14 -10.62 22.77
N ASP A 256 -4.07 -10.14 23.41
CA ASP A 256 -3.93 -10.08 24.86
C ASP A 256 -3.50 -8.65 25.28
N PRO A 257 -4.31 -7.94 26.10
CA PRO A 257 -5.69 -8.27 26.45
C PRO A 257 -6.62 -8.30 25.20
N SER A 258 -7.73 -9.03 25.29
CA SER A 258 -8.78 -8.94 24.27
C SER A 258 -9.38 -7.53 24.27
N PHE A 259 -9.63 -7.00 23.06
CA PHE A 259 -10.26 -5.68 22.90
C PHE A 259 -11.16 -5.66 21.67
N ASP A 260 -12.09 -4.70 21.64
CA ASP A 260 -12.95 -4.47 20.47
C ASP A 260 -12.25 -3.50 19.51
N TRP A 261 -12.12 -3.96 18.27
CA TRP A 261 -11.48 -3.21 17.19
C TRP A 261 -12.24 -1.94 16.82
#